data_0d134d11bd0c957ea111d6e94e034f7f
#
_entry.id   0d134d11bd0c957ea111d6e94e034f7f
#
_cell.length_a   1.000
_cell.length_b   1.000
_cell.length_c   1.000
_cell.angle_alpha   90.00
_cell.angle_beta   90.00
_cell.angle_gamma   90.00
#
_symmetry.space_group_name_H-M   'P 1'
#
loop_
_entity.id
_entity.type
_entity.pdbx_description
1 polymer ?
#
loop_
_entity_poly.entity_id
_entity_poly.type
_entity_poly.pdbx_seq_one_letter_code
_entity_poly.pdbx_strand_id
1 'polypeptide(L)'
;MRRIIAAGAIVLLLVGCAQKDPFEDLADGACTSALAGVVDNHISGQIDALAKNDWELARSFASDNFQSNVSLEDFTFIISEQYPMLIENKGYEFNECNVADSTITQEVDVKSGDQVFSITYSLTVNGSTLGVESAVITEVASQVAV
;
A
#
# COMPACT_ATOMS: atom_id res chain seq x y z
N MET A 1 57.72 -20.05 37.74
CA MET A 1 56.25 -20.05 37.70
C MET A 1 55.83 -19.21 36.57
N ARG A 2 55.40 -19.84 35.46
CA ARG A 2 54.88 -19.14 34.28
C ARG A 2 53.35 -19.26 34.31
N ARG A 3 52.66 -18.14 34.47
CA ARG A 3 51.22 -18.07 34.34
C ARG A 3 50.89 -17.75 32.88
N ILE A 4 50.29 -18.71 32.20
CA ILE A 4 49.75 -18.54 30.84
C ILE A 4 48.32 -18.02 31.01
N ILE A 5 48.09 -16.77 30.57
CA ILE A 5 46.76 -16.20 30.48
C ILE A 5 46.27 -16.51 29.08
N ALA A 6 45.31 -17.41 28.98
CA ALA A 6 44.58 -17.66 27.72
C ALA A 6 43.52 -16.57 27.53
N ALA A 7 43.79 -15.68 26.58
CA ALA A 7 42.79 -14.71 26.16
C ALA A 7 41.79 -15.43 25.20
N GLY A 8 40.60 -15.71 25.69
CA GLY A 8 39.51 -16.23 24.86
C GLY A 8 38.93 -15.11 24.02
N ALA A 9 39.15 -15.16 22.73
CA ALA A 9 38.47 -14.29 21.78
C ALA A 9 37.02 -14.77 21.58
N ILE A 10 36.07 -14.03 22.13
CA ILE A 10 34.63 -14.24 21.84
C ILE A 10 34.35 -13.62 20.47
N VAL A 11 34.24 -14.46 19.46
CA VAL A 11 33.74 -14.03 18.14
C VAL A 11 32.23 -13.91 18.24
N LEU A 12 31.72 -12.69 18.39
CA LEU A 12 30.32 -12.37 18.23
C LEU A 12 29.98 -12.48 16.73
N LEU A 13 29.42 -13.59 16.36
CA LEU A 13 28.78 -13.74 15.05
C LEU A 13 27.49 -12.89 15.06
N LEU A 14 27.59 -11.66 14.55
CA LEU A 14 26.44 -10.88 14.19
C LEU A 14 25.79 -11.58 12.96
N VAL A 15 24.84 -12.45 13.23
CA VAL A 15 23.93 -12.94 12.21
C VAL A 15 23.00 -11.77 11.89
N GLY A 16 23.42 -10.92 10.96
CA GLY A 16 22.56 -9.91 10.39
C GLY A 16 21.44 -10.64 9.64
N CYS A 17 20.22 -10.59 10.16
CA CYS A 17 19.04 -10.93 9.37
C CYS A 17 18.93 -9.90 8.25
N ALA A 18 19.46 -10.21 7.08
CA ALA A 18 19.19 -9.45 5.86
C ALA A 18 17.70 -9.61 5.57
N GLN A 19 16.91 -8.58 5.85
CA GLN A 19 15.52 -8.55 5.43
C GLN A 19 15.51 -8.48 3.89
N LYS A 20 14.90 -9.47 3.27
CA LYS A 20 14.73 -9.49 1.81
C LYS A 20 13.83 -8.32 1.41
N ASP A 21 14.25 -7.55 0.41
CA ASP A 21 13.44 -6.48 -0.17
C ASP A 21 12.14 -7.09 -0.71
N PRO A 22 10.95 -6.63 -0.24
CA PRO A 22 9.67 -7.17 -0.70
C PRO A 22 9.42 -6.96 -2.20
N PHE A 23 10.18 -6.07 -2.85
CA PHE A 23 10.06 -5.78 -4.29
C PHE A 23 11.08 -6.54 -5.15
N GLU A 24 12.00 -7.28 -4.57
CA GLU A 24 13.08 -7.97 -5.28
C GLU A 24 12.56 -9.09 -6.19
N ASP A 25 11.45 -9.71 -5.82
CA ASP A 25 10.84 -10.84 -6.52
C ASP A 25 9.33 -10.63 -6.66
N LEU A 26 8.92 -9.84 -7.65
CA LEU A 26 7.51 -9.68 -8.00
C LEU A 26 7.06 -10.86 -8.90
N ALA A 27 7.01 -12.05 -8.32
CA ALA A 27 6.50 -13.22 -9.02
C ALA A 27 4.99 -13.16 -9.18
N ASP A 28 4.49 -13.56 -10.33
CA ASP A 28 3.04 -13.66 -10.58
C ASP A 28 2.34 -14.57 -9.56
N GLY A 29 1.19 -14.17 -9.14
CA GLY A 29 0.36 -14.88 -8.16
C GLY A 29 0.03 -14.04 -6.94
N ALA A 30 -0.40 -14.70 -5.87
CA ALA A 30 -0.72 -14.03 -4.62
C ALA A 30 0.51 -13.31 -4.03
N CYS A 31 0.30 -12.11 -3.50
CA CYS A 31 1.36 -11.35 -2.82
C CYS A 31 1.92 -12.15 -1.65
N THR A 32 3.23 -12.03 -1.42
CA THR A 32 3.82 -12.49 -0.16
C THR A 32 3.28 -11.66 1.00
N SER A 33 3.33 -12.18 2.22
CA SER A 33 2.89 -11.43 3.41
C SER A 33 3.66 -10.12 3.58
N ALA A 34 4.95 -10.11 3.27
CA ALA A 34 5.79 -8.90 3.31
C ALA A 34 5.32 -7.84 2.30
N LEU A 35 5.06 -8.25 1.06
CA LEU A 35 4.56 -7.37 0.01
C LEU A 35 3.17 -6.83 0.34
N ALA A 36 2.25 -7.71 0.76
CA ALA A 36 0.89 -7.31 1.16
C ALA A 36 0.92 -6.26 2.28
N GLY A 37 1.76 -6.44 3.29
CA GLY A 37 1.91 -5.46 4.38
C GLY A 37 2.39 -4.08 3.91
N VAL A 38 3.33 -4.03 2.98
CA VAL A 38 3.83 -2.77 2.40
C VAL A 38 2.75 -2.10 1.54
N VAL A 39 2.02 -2.88 0.75
CA VAL A 39 0.91 -2.40 -0.09
C VAL A 39 -0.21 -1.83 0.78
N ASP A 40 -0.62 -2.56 1.82
CA ASP A 40 -1.66 -2.13 2.76
C ASP A 40 -1.29 -0.81 3.45
N ASN A 41 -0.06 -0.68 3.91
CA ASN A 41 0.43 0.56 4.53
C ASN A 41 0.42 1.74 3.54
N HIS A 42 0.79 1.50 2.29
CA HIS A 42 0.82 2.54 1.27
C HIS A 42 -0.58 3.05 0.94
N ILE A 43 -1.53 2.14 0.71
CA ILE A 43 -2.92 2.49 0.43
C ILE A 43 -3.59 3.14 1.65
N SER A 44 -3.34 2.62 2.85
CA SER A 44 -3.84 3.23 4.11
C SER A 44 -3.38 4.68 4.25
N GLY A 45 -2.10 4.94 3.96
CA GLY A 45 -1.57 6.30 3.98
C GLY A 45 -2.32 7.25 3.06
N GLN A 46 -2.64 6.80 1.85
CA GLN A 46 -3.41 7.58 0.89
C GLN A 46 -4.86 7.82 1.36
N ILE A 47 -5.56 6.77 1.77
CA ILE A 47 -6.96 6.88 2.22
C ILE A 47 -7.06 7.77 3.46
N ASP A 48 -6.16 7.61 4.42
CA ASP A 48 -6.13 8.42 5.64
C ASP A 48 -5.84 9.89 5.34
N ALA A 49 -4.97 10.19 4.38
CA ALA A 49 -4.71 11.54 3.91
C ALA A 49 -5.96 12.17 3.25
N LEU A 50 -6.67 11.39 2.41
CA LEU A 50 -7.93 11.84 1.80
C LEU A 50 -9.00 12.14 2.84
N ALA A 51 -9.13 11.32 3.88
CA ALA A 51 -10.07 11.54 4.98
C ALA A 51 -9.80 12.83 5.77
N LYS A 52 -8.56 13.30 5.73
CA LYS A 52 -8.13 14.57 6.36
C LYS A 52 -8.12 15.76 5.40
N ASN A 53 -8.50 15.56 4.16
CA ASN A 53 -8.36 16.53 3.07
C ASN A 53 -6.92 17.02 2.85
N ASP A 54 -5.94 16.17 3.14
CA ASP A 54 -4.53 16.42 2.84
C ASP A 54 -4.23 15.97 1.41
N TRP A 55 -4.61 16.82 0.47
CA TRP A 55 -4.57 16.52 -0.97
C TRP A 55 -3.16 16.32 -1.51
N GLU A 56 -2.21 17.12 -1.04
CA GLU A 56 -0.81 16.98 -1.47
C GLU A 56 -0.22 15.65 -1.02
N LEU A 57 -0.44 15.29 0.25
CA LEU A 57 0.02 14.02 0.79
C LEU A 57 -0.66 12.84 0.09
N ALA A 58 -1.99 12.90 -0.07
CA ALA A 58 -2.74 11.85 -0.76
C ALA A 58 -2.23 11.61 -2.19
N ARG A 59 -1.99 12.69 -2.95
CA ARG A 59 -1.45 12.60 -4.30
C ARG A 59 -0.03 12.05 -4.33
N SER A 60 0.77 12.27 -3.30
CA SER A 60 2.14 11.78 -3.22
C SER A 60 2.25 10.24 -3.18
N PHE A 61 1.17 9.54 -2.82
CA PHE A 61 1.10 8.07 -2.87
C PHE A 61 0.83 7.52 -4.29
N ALA A 62 0.48 8.39 -5.24
CA ALA A 62 0.30 7.98 -6.63
C ALA A 62 1.66 7.72 -7.30
N SER A 63 1.64 6.95 -8.39
CA SER A 63 2.84 6.70 -9.19
C SER A 63 3.40 7.98 -9.80
N ASP A 64 4.68 7.96 -10.16
CA ASP A 64 5.32 9.08 -10.87
C ASP A 64 4.62 9.37 -12.19
N ASN A 65 4.20 8.31 -12.91
CA ASN A 65 3.44 8.44 -14.14
C ASN A 65 2.10 9.15 -13.92
N PHE A 66 1.36 8.76 -12.88
CA PHE A 66 0.10 9.42 -12.52
C PHE A 66 0.34 10.90 -12.18
N GLN A 67 1.31 11.19 -11.33
CA GLN A 67 1.62 12.56 -10.90
C GLN A 67 2.09 13.46 -12.05
N SER A 68 2.75 12.88 -13.06
CA SER A 68 3.18 13.62 -14.25
C SER A 68 2.03 14.00 -15.18
N ASN A 69 0.92 13.25 -15.14
CA ASN A 69 -0.23 13.44 -16.04
C ASN A 69 -1.44 14.08 -15.36
N VAL A 70 -1.50 14.07 -14.02
CA VAL A 70 -2.63 14.56 -13.23
C VAL A 70 -2.14 15.60 -12.24
N SER A 71 -2.58 16.85 -12.42
CA SER A 71 -2.26 17.93 -11.50
C SER A 71 -2.93 17.73 -10.14
N LEU A 72 -2.48 18.48 -9.12
CA LEU A 72 -3.12 18.47 -7.80
C LEU A 72 -4.59 18.91 -7.88
N GLU A 73 -4.90 19.91 -8.69
CA GLU A 73 -6.27 20.40 -8.91
C GLU A 73 -7.15 19.32 -9.53
N ASP A 74 -6.67 18.67 -10.60
CA ASP A 74 -7.40 17.58 -11.26
C ASP A 74 -7.58 16.38 -10.33
N PHE A 75 -6.55 16.01 -9.57
CA PHE A 75 -6.63 14.95 -8.57
C PHE A 75 -7.72 15.23 -7.53
N THR A 76 -7.71 16.45 -6.97
CA THR A 76 -8.72 16.87 -5.98
C THR A 76 -10.12 16.80 -6.56
N PHE A 77 -10.30 17.25 -7.81
CA PHE A 77 -11.59 17.18 -8.52
C PHE A 77 -12.05 15.74 -8.75
N ILE A 78 -11.17 14.89 -9.26
CA ILE A 78 -11.48 13.47 -9.54
C ILE A 78 -11.92 12.75 -8.25
N ILE A 79 -11.17 12.91 -7.16
CA ILE A 79 -11.49 12.25 -5.89
C ILE A 79 -12.81 12.80 -5.32
N SER A 80 -13.00 14.11 -5.32
CA SER A 80 -14.20 14.72 -4.76
C SER A 80 -15.48 14.32 -5.51
N GLU A 81 -15.40 14.18 -6.84
CA GLU A 81 -16.57 13.86 -7.66
C GLU A 81 -16.81 12.36 -7.84
N GLN A 82 -15.74 11.57 -7.96
CA GLN A 82 -15.87 10.15 -8.31
C GLN A 82 -15.60 9.19 -7.13
N TYR A 83 -14.86 9.63 -6.11
CA TYR A 83 -14.46 8.81 -4.98
C TYR A 83 -14.76 9.45 -3.63
N PRO A 84 -15.96 10.08 -3.43
CA PRO A 84 -16.29 10.73 -2.16
C PRO A 84 -16.27 9.75 -0.98
N MET A 85 -16.48 8.44 -1.22
CA MET A 85 -16.42 7.41 -0.19
C MET A 85 -15.04 7.29 0.47
N LEU A 86 -13.97 7.67 -0.22
CA LEU A 86 -12.61 7.68 0.36
C LEU A 86 -12.43 8.83 1.36
N ILE A 87 -13.07 9.96 1.09
CA ILE A 87 -13.01 11.14 1.96
C ILE A 87 -13.89 10.93 3.20
N GLU A 88 -15.08 10.37 3.01
CA GLU A 88 -16.12 10.20 4.05
C GLU A 88 -16.18 8.75 4.57
N ASN A 89 -15.07 8.01 4.48
CA ASN A 89 -15.08 6.61 4.90
C ASN A 89 -15.21 6.45 6.43
N LYS A 90 -15.87 5.37 6.81
CA LYS A 90 -16.01 4.89 8.19
C LYS A 90 -15.09 3.72 8.51
N GLY A 91 -14.12 3.50 7.68
CA GLY A 91 -13.16 2.40 7.74
C GLY A 91 -13.08 1.62 6.43
N TYR A 92 -12.06 0.80 6.33
CA TYR A 92 -11.78 0.00 5.14
C TYR A 92 -11.08 -1.30 5.53
N GLU A 93 -11.22 -2.31 4.69
CA GLU A 93 -10.59 -3.63 4.85
C GLU A 93 -9.88 -4.04 3.57
N PHE A 94 -8.70 -4.65 3.73
CA PHE A 94 -7.93 -5.19 2.60
C PHE A 94 -8.32 -6.64 2.36
N ASN A 95 -8.54 -6.99 1.10
CA ASN A 95 -8.88 -8.33 0.66
C ASN A 95 -7.72 -8.93 -0.15
N GLU A 96 -7.95 -9.37 -1.37
CA GLU A 96 -6.95 -10.04 -2.17
C GLU A 96 -5.86 -9.10 -2.71
N CYS A 97 -4.62 -9.58 -2.61
CA CYS A 97 -3.45 -8.95 -3.20
C CYS A 97 -2.80 -9.93 -4.19
N ASN A 98 -2.64 -9.50 -5.44
CA ASN A 98 -2.07 -10.31 -6.51
C ASN A 98 -1.04 -9.51 -7.32
N VAL A 99 -0.10 -10.25 -7.90
CA VAL A 99 0.88 -9.71 -8.83
C VAL A 99 0.68 -10.35 -10.19
N ALA A 100 0.66 -9.56 -11.23
CA ALA A 100 0.66 -10.00 -12.63
C ALA A 100 1.48 -9.02 -13.47
N ASP A 101 2.47 -9.52 -14.21
CA ASP A 101 3.37 -8.72 -15.05
C ASP A 101 3.96 -7.49 -14.30
N SER A 102 4.44 -7.72 -13.10
CA SER A 102 5.01 -6.69 -12.21
C SER A 102 4.02 -5.59 -11.76
N THR A 103 2.75 -5.73 -12.07
CA THR A 103 1.68 -4.87 -11.54
C THR A 103 1.04 -5.54 -10.34
N ILE A 104 0.91 -4.79 -9.25
CA ILE A 104 0.26 -5.25 -8.03
C ILE A 104 -1.18 -4.78 -8.05
N THR A 105 -2.11 -5.68 -7.78
CA THR A 105 -3.52 -5.34 -7.57
C THR A 105 -3.90 -5.65 -6.13
N GLN A 106 -4.58 -4.71 -5.49
CA GLN A 106 -5.09 -4.86 -4.13
C GLN A 106 -6.56 -4.49 -4.10
N GLU A 107 -7.38 -5.42 -3.65
CA GLU A 107 -8.79 -5.18 -3.42
C GLU A 107 -9.03 -4.60 -2.02
N VAL A 108 -9.81 -3.53 -1.95
CA VAL A 108 -10.13 -2.82 -0.70
C VAL A 108 -11.63 -2.59 -0.61
N ASP A 109 -12.23 -2.99 0.49
CA ASP A 109 -13.62 -2.67 0.81
C ASP A 109 -13.67 -1.42 1.68
N VAL A 110 -14.31 -0.37 1.19
CA VAL A 110 -14.45 0.92 1.87
C VAL A 110 -15.88 1.13 2.32
N LYS A 111 -16.06 1.36 3.60
CA LYS A 111 -17.38 1.64 4.21
C LYS A 111 -17.65 3.13 4.19
N SER A 112 -18.77 3.53 3.62
CA SER A 112 -19.22 4.92 3.62
C SER A 112 -20.75 4.97 3.65
N GLY A 113 -21.32 5.68 4.63
CA GLY A 113 -22.76 5.64 4.85
C GLY A 113 -23.23 4.20 5.11
N ASP A 114 -24.29 3.78 4.42
CA ASP A 114 -24.85 2.43 4.49
C ASP A 114 -24.34 1.51 3.38
N GLN A 115 -23.24 1.89 2.71
CA GLN A 115 -22.70 1.18 1.58
C GLN A 115 -21.27 0.71 1.83
N VAL A 116 -20.91 -0.38 1.14
CA VAL A 116 -19.54 -0.88 1.02
C VAL A 116 -19.15 -0.79 -0.43
N PHE A 117 -18.05 -0.11 -0.71
CA PHE A 117 -17.48 0.05 -2.04
C PHE A 117 -16.26 -0.86 -2.16
N SER A 118 -16.32 -1.82 -3.07
CA SER A 118 -15.14 -2.62 -3.41
C SER A 118 -14.34 -1.88 -4.48
N ILE A 119 -13.10 -1.57 -4.15
CA ILE A 119 -12.18 -0.81 -5.00
C ILE A 119 -10.95 -1.66 -5.27
N THR A 120 -10.62 -1.83 -6.55
CA THR A 120 -9.37 -2.47 -6.96
C THR A 120 -8.33 -1.41 -7.28
N TYR A 121 -7.29 -1.37 -6.46
CA TYR A 121 -6.09 -0.56 -6.67
C TYR A 121 -5.10 -1.29 -7.55
N SER A 122 -4.52 -0.58 -8.51
CA SER A 122 -3.36 -1.04 -9.26
C SER A 122 -2.15 -0.21 -8.88
N LEU A 123 -1.06 -0.88 -8.51
CA LEU A 123 0.16 -0.24 -8.07
C LEU A 123 1.34 -0.69 -8.92
N THR A 124 2.27 0.22 -9.12
CA THR A 124 3.54 -0.04 -9.78
C THR A 124 4.69 0.17 -8.81
N VAL A 125 5.81 -0.49 -9.09
CA VAL A 125 7.05 -0.36 -8.31
C VAL A 125 8.09 0.33 -9.18
N ASN A 126 8.68 1.40 -8.64
CA ASN A 126 9.82 2.07 -9.24
C ASN A 126 10.99 2.03 -8.25
N GLY A 127 11.94 1.15 -8.50
CA GLY A 127 13.01 0.86 -7.55
C GLY A 127 12.45 0.23 -6.27
N SER A 128 12.51 0.95 -5.16
CA SER A 128 11.96 0.54 -3.87
C SER A 128 10.68 1.32 -3.48
N THR A 129 10.09 2.06 -4.43
CA THR A 129 8.95 2.94 -4.18
C THR A 129 7.69 2.39 -4.85
N LEU A 130 6.62 2.25 -4.07
CA LEU A 130 5.28 1.96 -4.57
C LEU A 130 4.61 3.24 -5.08
N GLY A 131 3.75 3.09 -6.10
CA GLY A 131 2.90 4.15 -6.57
C GLY A 131 1.53 3.63 -7.00
N VAL A 132 0.47 4.28 -6.54
CA VAL A 132 -0.90 3.99 -7.01
C VAL A 132 -1.05 4.53 -8.43
N GLU A 133 -1.28 3.63 -9.37
CA GLU A 133 -1.48 3.96 -10.78
C GLU A 133 -2.97 4.21 -11.09
N SER A 134 -3.84 3.40 -10.49
CA SER A 134 -5.29 3.53 -10.65
C SER A 134 -6.05 2.92 -9.49
N ALA A 135 -7.30 3.35 -9.34
CA ALA A 135 -8.28 2.75 -8.45
C ALA A 135 -9.62 2.68 -9.18
N VAL A 136 -10.24 1.52 -9.17
CA VAL A 136 -11.50 1.28 -9.89
C VAL A 136 -12.53 0.70 -8.94
N ILE A 137 -13.71 1.31 -8.86
CA ILE A 137 -14.84 0.76 -8.11
C ILE A 137 -15.40 -0.42 -8.90
N THR A 138 -15.33 -1.61 -8.31
CA THR A 138 -15.77 -2.86 -8.96
C THR A 138 -17.13 -3.33 -8.48
N GLU A 139 -17.50 -2.98 -7.25
CA GLU A 139 -18.79 -3.35 -6.67
C GLU A 139 -19.24 -2.31 -5.64
N VAL A 140 -20.55 -2.12 -5.56
CA VAL A 140 -21.21 -1.34 -4.51
C VAL A 140 -22.29 -2.20 -3.88
N ALA A 141 -22.18 -2.47 -2.59
CA ALA A 141 -23.15 -3.27 -1.84
C ALA A 141 -23.77 -2.44 -0.72
N SER A 142 -25.08 -2.62 -0.51
CA SER A 142 -25.78 -2.04 0.63
C SER A 142 -25.53 -2.90 1.87
N GLN A 143 -25.17 -2.29 2.99
CA GLN A 143 -25.20 -2.98 4.28
C GLN A 143 -26.67 -3.12 4.71
N VAL A 144 -27.24 -4.32 4.48
CA VAL A 144 -28.53 -4.65 5.05
C VAL A 144 -28.29 -5.03 6.52
N ALA A 145 -28.73 -4.18 7.43
CA ALA A 145 -28.83 -4.58 8.83
C ALA A 145 -29.90 -5.66 8.94
N VAL A 146 -29.48 -6.89 9.23
CA VAL A 146 -30.38 -8.00 9.53
C VAL A 146 -30.73 -7.97 11.02
#